data_aa619a8162099f556cce1843c85249bb
#
_entry.id   aa619a8162099f556cce1843c85249bb
#
_cell.length_a   1.000
_cell.length_b   1.000
_cell.length_c   1.000
_cell.angle_alpha   90.00
_cell.angle_beta   90.00
_cell.angle_gamma   90.00
#
_symmetry.space_group_name_H-M   'P 1'
#
loop_
_entity.id
_entity.type
_entity.pdbx_description
1 polymer ?
#
loop_
_entity_poly.entity_id
_entity_poly.type
_entity_poly.pdbx_seq_one_letter_code
_entity_poly.pdbx_strand_id
1 'polypeptide(L)'
;GNKEATKFPIYLRTREFKIGYVPQYGGFFSDLTTYENLKAIAQILLKDSREQNSKIEYLISRFELDYVRNIKASFLSGGQKKKLVIALALLGDPKILLLDECFAALDVLTIQMLQKIIVNLQTEERIGIIICDHQARDLLTCVDVAMILSNCKIIAQGTPKELINNAAARNAYFGEAFKIN
;
A
#
# COMPACT_ATOMS: atom_id res chain seq x y z
N GLY A 1 12.01 -16.60 0.77
CA GLY A 1 13.32 -17.25 0.80
C GLY A 1 13.62 -17.87 2.16
N ASN A 2 14.62 -18.75 2.24
CA ASN A 2 14.92 -19.55 3.45
C ASN A 2 15.72 -18.82 4.55
N LYS A 3 15.69 -17.48 4.57
CA LYS A 3 16.36 -16.69 5.61
C LYS A 3 15.37 -16.32 6.71
N GLU A 4 15.68 -16.64 7.94
CA GLU A 4 14.90 -16.21 9.10
C GLU A 4 15.04 -14.69 9.27
N ALA A 5 13.93 -13.96 9.19
CA ALA A 5 13.92 -12.49 9.28
C ALA A 5 13.72 -11.98 10.71
N THR A 6 13.34 -12.85 11.66
CA THR A 6 12.90 -12.48 13.01
C THR A 6 13.97 -11.72 13.79
N LYS A 7 15.24 -12.10 13.62
CA LYS A 7 16.39 -11.48 14.33
C LYS A 7 16.90 -10.18 13.73
N PHE A 8 16.41 -9.82 12.55
CA PHE A 8 16.86 -8.58 11.90
C PHE A 8 16.08 -7.37 12.41
N PRO A 9 16.74 -6.24 12.71
CA PRO A 9 16.06 -4.96 12.94
C PRO A 9 15.18 -4.57 11.76
N ILE A 10 14.13 -3.79 12.00
CA ILE A 10 13.11 -3.48 10.97
C ILE A 10 13.72 -2.82 9.73
N TYR A 11 14.69 -1.91 9.90
CA TYR A 11 15.35 -1.23 8.78
C TYR A 11 16.18 -2.17 7.90
N LEU A 12 16.75 -3.24 8.46
CA LEU A 12 17.42 -4.27 7.68
C LEU A 12 16.42 -5.20 6.98
N ARG A 13 15.26 -5.47 7.59
CA ARG A 13 14.21 -6.25 6.94
C ARG A 13 13.73 -5.56 5.67
N THR A 14 13.48 -4.26 5.70
CA THR A 14 13.06 -3.51 4.52
C THR A 14 14.13 -3.56 3.42
N ARG A 15 15.40 -3.35 3.77
CA ARG A 15 16.50 -3.31 2.82
C ARG A 15 16.88 -4.68 2.25
N GLU A 16 17.12 -5.67 3.13
CA GLU A 16 17.63 -6.99 2.74
C GLU A 16 16.54 -7.90 2.13
N PHE A 17 15.31 -7.80 2.62
CA PHE A 17 14.20 -8.63 2.15
C PHE A 17 13.29 -7.93 1.14
N LYS A 18 13.64 -6.69 0.75
CA LYS A 18 12.87 -5.92 -0.23
C LYS A 18 11.39 -5.77 0.19
N ILE A 19 11.17 -5.31 1.43
CA ILE A 19 9.83 -5.06 1.97
C ILE A 19 9.58 -3.54 1.92
N GLY A 20 8.57 -3.12 1.16
CA GLY A 20 8.03 -1.76 1.21
C GLY A 20 6.95 -1.67 2.28
N TYR A 21 6.82 -0.51 2.92
CA TYR A 21 5.79 -0.25 3.92
C TYR A 21 5.13 1.10 3.68
N VAL A 22 3.82 1.09 3.64
CA VAL A 22 2.96 2.27 3.53
C VAL A 22 2.18 2.39 4.84
N PRO A 23 2.53 3.34 5.71
CA PRO A 23 1.86 3.53 6.99
C PRO A 23 0.46 4.15 6.82
N GLN A 24 -0.37 4.01 7.85
CA GLN A 24 -1.67 4.65 7.95
C GLN A 24 -1.56 6.18 7.82
N TYR A 25 -0.62 6.78 8.55
CA TYR A 25 -0.35 8.22 8.56
C TYR A 25 1.12 8.53 8.24
N GLY A 26 1.36 9.67 7.62
CA GLY A 26 2.71 10.14 7.33
C GLY A 26 3.39 9.35 6.22
N GLY A 27 4.66 9.00 6.41
CA GLY A 27 5.47 8.30 5.41
C GLY A 27 6.09 9.24 4.36
N PHE A 28 6.00 10.55 4.56
CA PHE A 28 6.56 11.59 3.70
C PHE A 28 7.02 12.81 4.52
N PHE A 29 7.86 13.64 3.93
CA PHE A 29 8.31 14.90 4.50
C PHE A 29 7.33 16.02 4.12
N SER A 30 6.61 16.55 5.09
CA SER A 30 5.52 17.51 4.90
C SER A 30 5.93 18.82 4.23
N ASP A 31 7.15 19.31 4.52
CA ASP A 31 7.67 20.58 4.01
C ASP A 31 8.36 20.46 2.64
N LEU A 32 8.62 19.24 2.19
CA LEU A 32 9.16 18.97 0.87
C LEU A 32 8.02 18.85 -0.15
N THR A 33 8.30 19.22 -1.39
CA THR A 33 7.40 18.99 -2.53
C THR A 33 7.28 17.50 -2.84
N THR A 34 6.31 17.13 -3.67
CA THR A 34 6.15 15.76 -4.18
C THR A 34 7.46 15.25 -4.81
N TYR A 35 8.08 16.05 -5.68
CA TYR A 35 9.35 15.69 -6.33
C TYR A 35 10.50 15.57 -5.32
N GLU A 36 10.65 16.53 -4.41
CA GLU A 36 11.70 16.51 -3.40
C GLU A 36 11.59 15.32 -2.45
N ASN A 37 10.37 14.90 -2.10
CA ASN A 37 10.13 13.68 -1.33
C ASN A 37 10.70 12.44 -2.05
N LEU A 38 10.34 12.26 -3.33
CA LEU A 38 10.84 11.16 -4.14
C LEU A 38 12.36 11.22 -4.30
N LYS A 39 12.91 12.42 -4.56
CA LYS A 39 14.34 12.63 -4.71
C LYS A 39 15.13 12.29 -3.44
N ALA A 40 14.65 12.73 -2.28
CA ALA A 40 15.30 12.45 -1.00
C ALA A 40 15.43 10.94 -0.73
N ILE A 41 14.37 10.18 -0.98
CA ILE A 41 14.39 8.73 -0.80
C ILE A 41 15.20 8.03 -1.89
N ALA A 42 15.10 8.47 -3.15
CA ALA A 42 15.88 7.91 -4.24
C ALA A 42 17.40 8.06 -4.01
N GLN A 43 17.84 9.19 -3.48
CA GLN A 43 19.26 9.43 -3.14
C GLN A 43 19.77 8.48 -2.03
N ILE A 44 18.90 8.06 -1.12
CA ILE A 44 19.27 7.08 -0.07
C ILE A 44 19.37 5.66 -0.63
N LEU A 45 18.47 5.31 -1.55
CA LEU A 45 18.30 3.93 -2.02
C LEU A 45 19.13 3.60 -3.26
N LEU A 46 19.32 4.56 -4.17
CA LEU A 46 19.95 4.39 -5.48
C LEU A 46 21.24 5.18 -5.54
N LYS A 47 22.29 4.57 -6.11
CA LYS A 47 23.62 5.22 -6.19
C LYS A 47 23.80 6.05 -7.46
N ASP A 48 23.18 5.67 -8.55
CA ASP A 48 23.31 6.32 -9.85
C ASP A 48 22.26 7.41 -10.03
N SER A 49 22.70 8.63 -10.35
CA SER A 49 21.80 9.80 -10.51
C SER A 49 20.87 9.68 -11.71
N ARG A 50 21.27 8.95 -12.77
CA ARG A 50 20.40 8.73 -13.94
C ARG A 50 19.29 7.76 -13.59
N GLU A 51 19.62 6.69 -12.86
CA GLU A 51 18.64 5.75 -12.34
C GLU A 51 17.65 6.43 -11.38
N GLN A 52 18.13 7.29 -10.46
CA GLN A 52 17.29 8.10 -9.58
C GLN A 52 16.27 8.91 -10.38
N ASN A 53 16.75 9.70 -11.34
CA ASN A 53 15.88 10.57 -12.13
C ASN A 53 14.87 9.76 -12.96
N SER A 54 15.32 8.72 -13.65
CA SER A 54 14.43 7.86 -14.46
C SER A 54 13.31 7.25 -13.61
N LYS A 55 13.65 6.76 -12.41
CA LYS A 55 12.68 6.13 -11.54
C LYS A 55 11.70 7.13 -10.92
N ILE A 56 12.17 8.33 -10.56
CA ILE A 56 11.32 9.41 -10.08
C ILE A 56 10.30 9.81 -11.15
N GLU A 57 10.75 10.07 -12.38
CA GLU A 57 9.87 10.46 -13.49
C GLU A 57 8.84 9.35 -13.78
N TYR A 58 9.28 8.09 -13.83
CA TYR A 58 8.39 6.95 -13.99
C TYR A 58 7.30 6.90 -12.91
N LEU A 59 7.67 7.06 -11.64
CA LEU A 59 6.70 7.01 -10.53
C LEU A 59 5.76 8.21 -10.52
N ILE A 60 6.26 9.42 -10.80
CA ILE A 60 5.42 10.62 -10.92
C ILE A 60 4.36 10.43 -12.00
N SER A 61 4.76 10.00 -13.19
CA SER A 61 3.85 9.75 -14.30
C SER A 61 2.86 8.62 -13.99
N ARG A 62 3.36 7.49 -13.48
CA ARG A 62 2.54 6.32 -13.16
C ARG A 62 1.43 6.61 -12.13
N PHE A 63 1.74 7.43 -11.13
CA PHE A 63 0.80 7.79 -10.08
C PHE A 63 0.03 9.08 -10.39
N GLU A 64 0.19 9.64 -11.60
CA GLU A 64 -0.45 10.89 -12.02
C GLU A 64 -0.20 12.01 -11.00
N LEU A 65 1.06 12.22 -10.64
CA LEU A 65 1.49 13.24 -9.67
C LEU A 65 2.13 14.47 -10.36
N ASP A 66 2.17 14.52 -11.69
CA ASP A 66 2.81 15.59 -12.47
C ASP A 66 2.29 16.99 -12.08
N TYR A 67 0.97 17.12 -11.98
CA TYR A 67 0.32 18.40 -11.69
C TYR A 67 0.52 18.89 -10.24
N VAL A 68 0.98 18.02 -9.33
CA VAL A 68 1.33 18.35 -7.96
C VAL A 68 2.82 18.21 -7.67
N ARG A 69 3.63 18.03 -8.71
CA ARG A 69 5.08 17.80 -8.62
C ARG A 69 5.79 18.80 -7.70
N ASN A 70 5.48 20.08 -7.84
CA ASN A 70 6.09 21.17 -7.11
C ASN A 70 5.26 21.65 -5.91
N ILE A 71 4.21 20.93 -5.55
CA ILE A 71 3.38 21.23 -4.38
C ILE A 71 3.95 20.54 -3.16
N LYS A 72 4.08 21.24 -2.04
CA LYS A 72 4.49 20.66 -0.76
C LYS A 72 3.52 19.57 -0.33
N ALA A 73 4.04 18.48 0.22
CA ALA A 73 3.23 17.33 0.61
C ALA A 73 2.19 17.67 1.69
N SER A 74 2.41 18.69 2.51
CA SER A 74 1.41 19.20 3.45
C SER A 74 0.12 19.64 2.78
N PHE A 75 0.17 20.22 1.57
CA PHE A 75 -0.97 20.75 0.82
C PHE A 75 -1.66 19.73 -0.10
N LEU A 76 -1.14 18.52 -0.19
CA LEU A 76 -1.75 17.46 -1.00
C LEU A 76 -3.07 16.97 -0.37
N SER A 77 -4.02 16.58 -1.22
CA SER A 77 -5.22 15.86 -0.78
C SER A 77 -4.88 14.49 -0.17
N GLY A 78 -5.82 13.87 0.53
CA GLY A 78 -5.64 12.53 1.09
C GLY A 78 -5.22 11.48 0.05
N GLY A 79 -5.89 11.46 -1.11
CA GLY A 79 -5.57 10.57 -2.23
C GLY A 79 -4.20 10.84 -2.84
N GLN A 80 -3.83 12.12 -3.01
CA GLN A 80 -2.51 12.50 -3.51
C GLN A 80 -1.40 12.09 -2.53
N LYS A 81 -1.62 12.23 -1.22
CA LYS A 81 -0.70 11.76 -0.17
C LYS A 81 -0.53 10.24 -0.23
N LYS A 82 -1.61 9.49 -0.37
CA LYS A 82 -1.54 8.01 -0.50
C LYS A 82 -0.78 7.61 -1.76
N LYS A 83 -1.04 8.23 -2.92
CA LYS A 83 -0.27 8.02 -4.15
C LYS A 83 1.23 8.28 -3.92
N LEU A 84 1.58 9.39 -3.29
CA LEU A 84 2.96 9.75 -2.99
C LEU A 84 3.63 8.69 -2.10
N VAL A 85 2.98 8.27 -1.00
CA VAL A 85 3.57 7.30 -0.06
C VAL A 85 3.77 5.93 -0.71
N ILE A 86 2.83 5.49 -1.55
CA ILE A 86 3.00 4.25 -2.32
C ILE A 86 4.17 4.39 -3.31
N ALA A 87 4.27 5.52 -4.03
CA ALA A 87 5.38 5.77 -4.93
C ALA A 87 6.74 5.77 -4.20
N LEU A 88 6.81 6.38 -3.00
CA LEU A 88 8.00 6.33 -2.15
C LEU A 88 8.39 4.90 -1.75
N ALA A 89 7.41 4.07 -1.38
CA ALA A 89 7.65 2.67 -1.03
C ALA A 89 8.16 1.83 -2.22
N LEU A 90 7.80 2.20 -3.46
CA LEU A 90 8.23 1.51 -4.69
C LEU A 90 9.63 1.89 -5.15
N LEU A 91 10.22 2.98 -4.65
CA LEU A 91 11.60 3.37 -5.01
C LEU A 91 12.64 2.29 -4.70
N GLY A 92 12.41 1.47 -3.67
CA GLY A 92 13.30 0.38 -3.26
C GLY A 92 13.11 -0.94 -4.02
N ASP A 93 12.30 -1.00 -5.07
CA ASP A 93 11.92 -2.23 -5.79
C ASP A 93 11.48 -3.34 -4.84
N PRO A 94 10.42 -3.12 -4.06
CA PRO A 94 9.98 -4.11 -3.08
C PRO A 94 9.47 -5.37 -3.76
N LYS A 95 9.73 -6.52 -3.14
CA LYS A 95 9.09 -7.81 -3.49
C LYS A 95 7.79 -8.03 -2.73
N ILE A 96 7.67 -7.36 -1.59
CA ILE A 96 6.48 -7.40 -0.73
C ILE A 96 6.15 -5.96 -0.34
N LEU A 97 4.89 -5.57 -0.45
CA LEU A 97 4.37 -4.27 -0.04
C LEU A 97 3.36 -4.46 1.08
N LEU A 98 3.61 -3.83 2.22
CA LEU A 98 2.70 -3.81 3.35
C LEU A 98 1.94 -2.49 3.34
N LEU A 99 0.61 -2.55 3.29
CA LEU A 99 -0.29 -1.40 3.27
C LEU A 99 -1.12 -1.39 4.56
N ASP A 100 -1.01 -0.32 5.32
CA ASP A 100 -1.70 -0.15 6.60
C ASP A 100 -2.78 0.92 6.44
N GLU A 101 -4.05 0.51 6.57
CA GLU A 101 -5.25 1.34 6.41
C GLU A 101 -5.18 2.28 5.19
N CYS A 102 -4.92 1.70 4.03
CA CYS A 102 -4.69 2.47 2.80
C CYS A 102 -5.96 3.11 2.23
N PHE A 103 -7.15 2.65 2.60
CA PHE A 103 -8.44 3.18 2.13
C PHE A 103 -9.06 4.17 3.11
N ALA A 104 -8.51 4.33 4.32
CA ALA A 104 -9.11 5.16 5.36
C ALA A 104 -9.23 6.64 4.94
N ALA A 105 -10.41 7.23 5.22
CA ALA A 105 -10.73 8.65 4.98
C ALA A 105 -10.56 9.13 3.53
N LEU A 106 -10.78 8.24 2.56
CA LEU A 106 -10.75 8.56 1.14
C LEU A 106 -12.15 8.51 0.53
N ASP A 107 -12.35 9.28 -0.54
CA ASP A 107 -13.56 9.22 -1.35
C ASP A 107 -13.59 7.95 -2.23
N VAL A 108 -14.78 7.58 -2.69
CA VAL A 108 -15.02 6.34 -3.47
C VAL A 108 -14.17 6.27 -4.74
N LEU A 109 -14.00 7.37 -5.46
CA LEU A 109 -13.21 7.38 -6.70
C LEU A 109 -11.72 7.16 -6.42
N THR A 110 -11.22 7.77 -5.35
CA THR A 110 -9.84 7.58 -4.89
C THR A 110 -9.60 6.13 -4.45
N ILE A 111 -10.55 5.52 -3.73
CA ILE A 111 -10.47 4.10 -3.35
C ILE A 111 -10.40 3.21 -4.58
N GLN A 112 -11.31 3.38 -5.55
CA GLN A 112 -11.32 2.59 -6.78
C GLN A 112 -10.02 2.72 -7.58
N MET A 113 -9.46 3.93 -7.63
CA MET A 113 -8.17 4.16 -8.26
C MET A 113 -7.04 3.41 -7.53
N LEU A 114 -6.99 3.49 -6.20
CA LEU A 114 -5.99 2.76 -5.41
C LEU A 114 -6.11 1.25 -5.55
N GLN A 115 -7.34 0.71 -5.57
CA GLN A 115 -7.58 -0.72 -5.82
C GLN A 115 -6.99 -1.15 -7.17
N LYS A 116 -7.19 -0.37 -8.24
CA LYS A 116 -6.59 -0.63 -9.56
C LYS A 116 -5.06 -0.61 -9.49
N ILE A 117 -4.47 0.37 -8.81
CA ILE A 117 -3.02 0.45 -8.64
C ILE A 117 -2.51 -0.80 -7.90
N ILE A 118 -3.15 -1.20 -6.80
CA ILE A 118 -2.78 -2.36 -6.00
C ILE A 118 -2.84 -3.65 -6.85
N VAL A 119 -3.93 -3.85 -7.57
CA VAL A 119 -4.07 -5.02 -8.46
C VAL A 119 -2.99 -5.01 -9.55
N ASN A 120 -2.72 -3.87 -10.19
CA ASN A 120 -1.69 -3.78 -11.22
C ASN A 120 -0.28 -4.06 -10.67
N LEU A 121 0.04 -3.60 -9.46
CA LEU A 121 1.33 -3.90 -8.80
C LEU A 121 1.51 -5.41 -8.59
N GLN A 122 0.44 -6.12 -8.26
CA GLN A 122 0.48 -7.57 -8.07
C GLN A 122 0.54 -8.31 -9.42
N THR A 123 -0.31 -7.97 -10.38
CA THR A 123 -0.46 -8.71 -11.64
C THR A 123 0.69 -8.45 -12.61
N GLU A 124 1.12 -7.18 -12.76
CA GLU A 124 2.13 -6.77 -13.73
C GLU A 124 3.55 -6.85 -13.16
N GLU A 125 3.75 -6.40 -11.91
CA GLU A 125 5.08 -6.33 -11.30
C GLU A 125 5.37 -7.49 -10.36
N ARG A 126 4.38 -8.36 -10.12
CA ARG A 126 4.49 -9.55 -9.25
C ARG A 126 4.93 -9.22 -7.83
N ILE A 127 4.51 -8.06 -7.34
CA ILE A 127 4.75 -7.65 -5.95
C ILE A 127 3.72 -8.36 -5.08
N GLY A 128 4.18 -9.11 -4.06
CA GLY A 128 3.29 -9.66 -3.03
C GLY A 128 2.73 -8.52 -2.18
N ILE A 129 1.41 -8.42 -2.01
CA ILE A 129 0.79 -7.31 -1.27
C ILE A 129 0.05 -7.86 -0.06
N ILE A 130 0.28 -7.24 1.09
CA ILE A 130 -0.46 -7.50 2.33
C ILE A 130 -1.11 -6.18 2.75
N ILE A 131 -2.43 -6.20 2.93
CA ILE A 131 -3.22 -5.05 3.31
C ILE A 131 -3.89 -5.32 4.65
N CYS A 132 -3.71 -4.42 5.61
CA CYS A 132 -4.51 -4.35 6.82
C CYS A 132 -5.48 -3.17 6.68
N ASP A 133 -6.77 -3.42 6.67
CA ASP A 133 -7.78 -2.37 6.59
C ASP A 133 -9.07 -2.82 7.26
N HIS A 134 -9.82 -1.87 7.81
CA HIS A 134 -11.13 -2.13 8.42
C HIS A 134 -12.30 -1.89 7.45
N GLN A 135 -12.04 -1.34 6.26
CA GLN A 135 -13.04 -1.14 5.21
C GLN A 135 -13.22 -2.42 4.39
N ALA A 136 -13.92 -3.41 4.98
CA ALA A 136 -14.05 -4.74 4.42
C ALA A 136 -14.57 -4.79 2.98
N ARG A 137 -15.53 -3.94 2.61
CA ARG A 137 -16.08 -3.91 1.24
C ARG A 137 -15.00 -3.60 0.23
N ASP A 138 -14.25 -2.53 0.49
CA ASP A 138 -13.22 -2.05 -0.42
C ASP A 138 -12.05 -3.02 -0.49
N LEU A 139 -11.66 -3.58 0.67
CA LEU A 139 -10.60 -4.57 0.75
C LEU A 139 -10.93 -5.84 -0.05
N LEU A 140 -12.12 -6.43 0.16
CA LEU A 140 -12.50 -7.70 -0.45
C LEU A 140 -12.71 -7.64 -1.97
N THR A 141 -12.77 -6.46 -2.56
CA THR A 141 -12.84 -6.30 -4.03
C THR A 141 -11.50 -6.37 -4.73
N CYS A 142 -10.38 -6.28 -4.01
CA CYS A 142 -9.05 -6.21 -4.60
C CYS A 142 -8.03 -7.21 -4.04
N VAL A 143 -8.47 -8.21 -3.28
CA VAL A 143 -7.59 -9.25 -2.70
C VAL A 143 -7.98 -10.65 -3.15
N ASP A 144 -6.99 -11.53 -3.25
CA ASP A 144 -7.21 -12.94 -3.60
C ASP A 144 -7.68 -13.76 -2.38
N VAL A 145 -7.10 -13.47 -1.22
CA VAL A 145 -7.38 -14.15 0.05
C VAL A 145 -7.40 -13.11 1.16
N ALA A 146 -8.31 -13.26 2.12
CA ALA A 146 -8.34 -12.44 3.31
C ALA A 146 -8.45 -13.28 4.59
N MET A 147 -8.04 -12.66 5.71
CA MET A 147 -8.14 -13.23 7.05
C MET A 147 -8.84 -12.23 7.96
N ILE A 148 -9.75 -12.71 8.79
CA ILE A 148 -10.43 -11.90 9.80
C ILE A 148 -9.83 -12.25 11.16
N LEU A 149 -9.25 -11.22 11.82
CA LEU A 149 -8.72 -11.35 13.17
C LEU A 149 -9.69 -10.74 14.18
N SER A 150 -9.97 -11.48 15.23
CA SER A 150 -10.72 -11.02 16.39
C SER A 150 -10.17 -11.68 17.64
N ASN A 151 -10.06 -10.92 18.73
CA ASN A 151 -9.57 -11.40 20.02
C ASN A 151 -8.22 -12.16 19.91
N CYS A 152 -7.26 -11.62 19.13
CA CYS A 152 -5.95 -12.20 18.87
C CYS A 152 -5.99 -13.59 18.19
N LYS A 153 -7.08 -13.94 17.52
CA LYS A 153 -7.24 -15.21 16.78
C LYS A 153 -7.74 -14.95 15.37
N ILE A 154 -7.31 -15.80 14.43
CA ILE A 154 -7.91 -15.86 13.11
C ILE A 154 -9.24 -16.60 13.24
N ILE A 155 -10.35 -15.92 13.00
CA ILE A 155 -11.71 -16.49 13.10
C ILE A 155 -12.23 -17.00 11.77
N ALA A 156 -11.74 -16.47 10.66
CA ALA A 156 -12.04 -16.94 9.31
C ALA A 156 -10.90 -16.57 8.35
N GLN A 157 -10.68 -17.42 7.36
CA GLN A 157 -9.71 -17.20 6.28
C GLN A 157 -10.24 -17.84 5.01
N GLY A 158 -10.03 -17.20 3.86
CA GLY A 158 -10.42 -17.71 2.56
C GLY A 158 -10.50 -16.65 1.49
N THR A 159 -11.02 -17.01 0.34
CA THR A 159 -11.35 -16.06 -0.73
C THR A 159 -12.48 -15.12 -0.28
N PRO A 160 -12.64 -13.94 -0.92
CA PRO A 160 -13.76 -13.05 -0.62
C PRO A 160 -15.13 -13.75 -0.63
N LYS A 161 -15.39 -14.63 -1.60
CA LYS A 161 -16.64 -15.40 -1.69
C LYS A 161 -16.86 -16.34 -0.49
N GLU A 162 -15.82 -17.04 -0.07
CA GLU A 162 -15.88 -17.95 1.07
C GLU A 162 -16.14 -17.18 2.36
N LEU A 163 -15.45 -16.04 2.55
CA LEU A 163 -15.61 -15.22 3.76
C LEU A 163 -17.01 -14.61 3.89
N ILE A 164 -17.60 -14.12 2.80
CA ILE A 164 -18.95 -13.55 2.80
C ILE A 164 -19.98 -14.58 3.24
N ASN A 165 -19.79 -15.86 2.89
CA ASN A 165 -20.67 -16.96 3.23
C ASN A 165 -20.31 -17.65 4.55
N ASN A 166 -19.20 -17.27 5.18
CA ASN A 166 -18.76 -17.88 6.43
C ASN A 166 -19.55 -17.34 7.62
N ALA A 167 -20.22 -18.22 8.37
CA ALA A 167 -21.06 -17.84 9.50
C ALA A 167 -20.27 -17.10 10.60
N ALA A 168 -19.05 -17.54 10.92
CA ALA A 168 -18.23 -16.90 11.93
C ALA A 168 -17.80 -15.48 11.49
N ALA A 169 -17.45 -15.30 10.21
CA ALA A 169 -17.12 -14.00 9.64
C ALA A 169 -18.32 -13.05 9.65
N ARG A 170 -19.50 -13.53 9.30
CA ARG A 170 -20.74 -12.74 9.33
C ARG A 170 -21.08 -12.30 10.75
N ASN A 171 -21.08 -13.21 11.69
CA ASN A 171 -21.44 -12.91 13.08
C ASN A 171 -20.45 -11.96 13.77
N ALA A 172 -19.16 -12.11 13.50
CA ALA A 172 -18.12 -11.36 14.21
C ALA A 172 -17.73 -10.04 13.55
N TYR A 173 -17.95 -9.89 12.22
CA TYR A 173 -17.41 -8.75 11.50
C TYR A 173 -18.36 -8.11 10.47
N PHE A 174 -18.99 -8.90 9.60
CA PHE A 174 -19.76 -8.33 8.48
C PHE A 174 -21.20 -7.94 8.85
N GLY A 175 -21.83 -8.68 9.77
CA GLY A 175 -23.28 -8.61 10.00
C GLY A 175 -24.08 -9.32 8.90
N GLU A 176 -25.39 -9.55 9.16
CA GLU A 176 -26.26 -10.33 8.26
C GLU A 176 -26.52 -9.65 6.91
N ALA A 177 -26.59 -8.32 6.89
CA ALA A 177 -26.91 -7.53 5.69
C ALA A 177 -25.72 -7.25 4.75
N PHE A 178 -24.54 -7.74 5.08
CA PHE A 178 -23.34 -7.45 4.28
C PHE A 178 -23.37 -8.14 2.92
N LYS A 179 -23.19 -7.34 1.86
CA LYS A 179 -23.06 -7.79 0.47
C LYS A 179 -21.91 -7.05 -0.19
N ILE A 180 -21.20 -7.72 -1.08
CA ILE A 180 -20.28 -7.12 -2.04
C ILE A 180 -21.00 -7.15 -3.38
N ASN A 181 -21.11 -6.00 -4.03
CA ASN A 181 -21.69 -5.87 -5.37
C ASN A 181 -20.71 -6.35 -6.41
#